data_d14bdc4eee438c9bed1fc42096302ad7
#
_entry.id   d14bdc4eee438c9bed1fc42096302ad7
#
_cell.length_a   1.000
_cell.length_b   1.000
_cell.length_c   1.000
_cell.angle_alpha   90.00
_cell.angle_beta   90.00
_cell.angle_gamma   90.00
#
_symmetry.space_group_name_H-M   'P 1'
#
loop_
_entity.id
_entity.type
_entity.pdbx_description
1 polymer ?
#
loop_
_entity_poly.entity_id
_entity_poly.type
_entity_poly.pdbx_seq_one_letter_code
_entity_poly.pdbx_strand_id
1 'polypeptide(L)'
;MEKKILIIPDVHGRSFWRPAVASGDYDKIIFLGDYVDPYPDERIGELTALHGLMDIIDFYDRHPDQVVLLLGNHDLHYLSPYYHEMCPCDRYDEKHSDVLHLLFTKGDRFNLAHEETIGSQKYLFTHAGVNQPWLKRNLKVIRQPDAIHLNRLLLFDEGIETLRQVGIVRWGMYLTGSVVWCDSDELAVSDPLPDVYQIVGHTRQYDGKPIITPHYACLDCSTAFVLDEEGLKPVS
;
A
#
# COMPACT_ATOMS: atom_id res chain seq x y z
N MET A 1 22.11 2.49 -17.00
CA MET A 1 21.75 3.54 -16.01
C MET A 1 21.29 2.80 -14.76
N GLU A 2 21.66 3.30 -13.62
CA GLU A 2 21.26 2.76 -12.31
C GLU A 2 19.76 2.97 -12.10
N LYS A 3 19.03 1.90 -11.74
CA LYS A 3 17.58 1.95 -11.59
C LYS A 3 17.20 2.75 -10.35
N LYS A 4 16.27 3.71 -10.50
CA LYS A 4 15.85 4.61 -9.44
C LYS A 4 14.33 4.58 -9.26
N ILE A 5 13.86 4.18 -8.08
CA ILE A 5 12.46 4.03 -7.75
C ILE A 5 12.06 5.06 -6.70
N LEU A 6 11.05 5.89 -7.01
CA LEU A 6 10.40 6.74 -6.03
C LEU A 6 9.28 5.95 -5.35
N ILE A 7 9.22 6.00 -4.01
CA ILE A 7 8.22 5.32 -3.20
C ILE A 7 7.42 6.36 -2.43
N ILE A 8 6.11 6.35 -2.62
CA ILE A 8 5.15 7.21 -1.93
C ILE A 8 4.35 6.33 -0.97
N PRO A 9 4.57 6.41 0.34
CA PRO A 9 3.75 5.70 1.32
C PRO A 9 2.36 6.33 1.43
N ASP A 10 1.60 5.90 2.43
CA ASP A 10 0.22 6.30 2.71
C ASP A 10 -0.06 7.78 2.46
N VAL A 11 -1.01 8.07 1.59
CA VAL A 11 -1.28 9.45 1.13
C VAL A 11 -2.27 10.15 2.03
N HIS A 12 -3.42 9.55 2.33
CA HIS A 12 -4.49 10.11 3.17
C HIS A 12 -4.80 11.59 2.88
N GLY A 13 -4.83 11.96 1.60
CA GLY A 13 -5.06 13.34 1.15
C GLY A 13 -3.87 14.30 1.31
N ARG A 14 -2.75 13.86 1.86
CA ARG A 14 -1.52 14.65 1.99
C ARG A 14 -0.91 14.97 0.62
N SER A 15 -0.18 16.08 0.53
CA SER A 15 0.38 16.58 -0.73
C SER A 15 1.90 16.37 -0.88
N PHE A 16 2.57 15.72 0.09
CA PHE A 16 4.03 15.53 0.10
C PHE A 16 4.58 14.78 -1.13
N TRP A 17 3.76 13.99 -1.78
CA TRP A 17 4.11 13.28 -3.01
C TRP A 17 4.37 14.22 -4.21
N ARG A 18 3.70 15.39 -4.27
CA ARG A 18 3.82 16.33 -5.41
C ARG A 18 5.24 16.87 -5.60
N PRO A 19 5.89 17.49 -4.56
CA PRO A 19 7.27 17.90 -4.69
C PRO A 19 8.21 16.71 -4.89
N ALA A 20 7.94 15.55 -4.31
CA ALA A 20 8.77 14.36 -4.48
C ALA A 20 8.79 13.88 -5.94
N VAL A 21 7.62 13.81 -6.59
CA VAL A 21 7.54 13.46 -8.03
C VAL A 21 8.25 14.48 -8.91
N ALA A 22 8.18 15.77 -8.55
CA ALA A 22 8.83 16.85 -9.31
C ALA A 22 10.35 16.96 -9.04
N SER A 23 10.88 16.28 -8.02
CA SER A 23 12.28 16.45 -7.58
C SER A 23 13.32 15.72 -8.41
N GLY A 24 12.93 14.81 -9.29
CA GLY A 24 13.89 14.05 -10.09
C GLY A 24 13.28 13.18 -11.17
N ASP A 25 14.17 12.52 -11.91
CA ASP A 25 13.80 11.52 -12.90
C ASP A 25 13.86 10.12 -12.24
N TYR A 26 12.79 9.38 -12.35
CA TYR A 26 12.63 8.04 -11.77
C TYR A 26 12.25 7.03 -12.83
N ASP A 27 12.79 5.81 -12.76
CA ASP A 27 12.39 4.71 -13.65
C ASP A 27 11.01 4.18 -13.28
N LYS A 28 10.68 4.20 -11.96
CA LYS A 28 9.37 3.84 -11.41
C LYS A 28 8.97 4.78 -10.29
N ILE A 29 7.66 4.97 -10.13
CA ILE A 29 7.03 5.71 -9.02
C ILE A 29 5.94 4.80 -8.46
N ILE A 30 6.10 4.37 -7.21
CA ILE A 30 5.21 3.39 -6.58
C ILE A 30 4.49 4.04 -5.41
N PHE A 31 3.16 4.14 -5.50
CA PHE A 31 2.29 4.53 -4.40
C PHE A 31 1.88 3.29 -3.63
N LEU A 32 2.04 3.29 -2.30
CA LEU A 32 1.76 2.13 -1.45
C LEU A 32 0.31 2.01 -0.99
N GLY A 33 -0.59 2.92 -1.43
CA GLY A 33 -2.02 2.89 -1.08
C GLY A 33 -2.46 3.92 -0.07
N ASP A 34 -3.67 3.74 0.45
CA ASP A 34 -4.34 4.63 1.40
C ASP A 34 -4.37 6.09 0.93
N TYR A 35 -5.05 6.31 -0.20
CA TYR A 35 -5.10 7.62 -0.86
C TYR A 35 -6.05 8.60 -0.16
N VAL A 36 -7.12 8.08 0.44
CA VAL A 36 -8.24 8.83 1.01
C VAL A 36 -8.35 8.62 2.53
N ASP A 37 -9.45 8.99 3.15
CA ASP A 37 -9.70 8.85 4.57
C ASP A 37 -8.64 9.55 5.45
N PRO A 38 -8.54 10.91 5.35
CA PRO A 38 -7.52 11.67 6.06
C PRO A 38 -7.65 11.53 7.58
N TYR A 39 -6.54 11.67 8.29
CA TYR A 39 -6.54 11.66 9.76
C TYR A 39 -7.15 12.95 10.32
N PRO A 40 -8.05 12.86 11.34
CA PRO A 40 -8.71 14.02 11.91
C PRO A 40 -7.76 15.08 12.50
N ASP A 41 -6.60 14.64 13.01
CA ASP A 41 -5.56 15.52 13.57
C ASP A 41 -4.82 16.36 12.52
N GLU A 42 -4.85 15.95 11.25
CA GLU A 42 -4.17 16.64 10.14
C GLU A 42 -5.00 17.76 9.50
N ARG A 43 -6.29 17.85 9.82
CA ARG A 43 -7.21 18.87 9.30
C ARG A 43 -7.31 18.91 7.77
N ILE A 44 -7.12 17.77 7.11
CA ILE A 44 -7.33 17.60 5.67
C ILE A 44 -8.80 17.24 5.48
N GLY A 45 -9.52 17.98 4.60
CA GLY A 45 -10.91 17.66 4.30
C GLY A 45 -11.06 16.50 3.32
N GLU A 46 -12.15 15.74 3.42
CA GLU A 46 -12.49 14.60 2.54
C GLU A 46 -12.44 14.99 1.05
N LEU A 47 -13.01 16.16 0.70
CA LEU A 47 -12.97 16.67 -0.68
C LEU A 47 -11.53 16.96 -1.16
N THR A 48 -10.64 17.38 -0.26
CA THR A 48 -9.21 17.56 -0.59
C THR A 48 -8.54 16.23 -0.88
N ALA A 49 -8.86 15.19 -0.09
CA ALA A 49 -8.36 13.83 -0.31
C ALA A 49 -8.89 13.25 -1.62
N LEU A 50 -10.18 13.42 -1.92
CA LEU A 50 -10.79 13.01 -3.19
C LEU A 50 -10.10 13.67 -4.39
N HIS A 51 -9.90 15.00 -4.36
CA HIS A 51 -9.15 15.69 -5.43
C HIS A 51 -7.70 15.21 -5.52
N GLY A 52 -7.06 14.92 -4.39
CA GLY A 52 -5.72 14.33 -4.35
C GLY A 52 -5.65 12.99 -5.08
N LEU A 53 -6.62 12.10 -4.85
CA LEU A 53 -6.74 10.83 -5.58
C LEU A 53 -6.96 11.06 -7.09
N MET A 54 -7.82 11.99 -7.47
CA MET A 54 -8.06 12.30 -8.89
C MET A 54 -6.77 12.77 -9.58
N ASP A 55 -5.98 13.62 -8.93
CA ASP A 55 -4.70 14.09 -9.47
C ASP A 55 -3.67 12.96 -9.60
N ILE A 56 -3.68 11.99 -8.67
CA ILE A 56 -2.81 10.80 -8.73
C ILE A 56 -3.24 9.90 -9.90
N ILE A 57 -4.54 9.69 -10.10
CA ILE A 57 -5.07 8.93 -11.23
C ILE A 57 -4.73 9.62 -12.56
N ASP A 58 -4.90 10.93 -12.66
CA ASP A 58 -4.53 11.71 -13.85
C ASP A 58 -3.02 11.64 -14.12
N PHE A 59 -2.21 11.58 -13.07
CA PHE A 59 -0.77 11.39 -13.19
C PHE A 59 -0.44 9.99 -13.71
N TYR A 60 -1.08 8.94 -13.16
CA TYR A 60 -0.95 7.58 -13.66
C TYR A 60 -1.37 7.47 -15.14
N ASP A 61 -2.54 8.02 -15.52
CA ASP A 61 -3.06 7.93 -16.88
C ASP A 61 -2.13 8.58 -17.93
N ARG A 62 -1.32 9.56 -17.50
CA ARG A 62 -0.27 10.18 -18.35
C ARG A 62 1.06 9.39 -18.36
N HIS A 63 1.31 8.56 -17.36
CA HIS A 63 2.57 7.84 -17.17
C HIS A 63 2.37 6.36 -16.78
N PRO A 64 1.52 5.58 -17.50
CA PRO A 64 1.11 4.24 -17.07
C PRO A 64 2.25 3.21 -16.99
N ASP A 65 3.31 3.40 -17.79
CA ASP A 65 4.49 2.53 -17.78
C ASP A 65 5.45 2.84 -16.62
N GLN A 66 5.34 4.02 -16.01
CA GLN A 66 6.23 4.50 -14.95
C GLN A 66 5.59 4.42 -13.56
N VAL A 67 4.29 4.70 -13.45
CA VAL A 67 3.57 4.79 -12.18
C VAL A 67 2.90 3.47 -11.83
N VAL A 68 2.99 3.07 -10.58
CA VAL A 68 2.30 1.91 -10.00
C VAL A 68 1.44 2.40 -8.84
N LEU A 69 0.16 2.03 -8.85
CA LEU A 69 -0.78 2.34 -7.78
C LEU A 69 -1.14 1.06 -7.03
N LEU A 70 -0.76 0.98 -5.74
CA LEU A 70 -1.18 -0.12 -4.88
C LEU A 70 -2.41 0.29 -4.08
N LEU A 71 -3.19 -0.70 -3.64
CA LEU A 71 -4.35 -0.52 -2.76
C LEU A 71 -3.95 -0.71 -1.31
N GLY A 72 -4.37 0.21 -0.46
CA GLY A 72 -4.35 0.05 0.98
C GLY A 72 -5.68 -0.47 1.54
N ASN A 73 -5.74 -0.67 2.85
CA ASN A 73 -6.95 -1.15 3.51
C ASN A 73 -8.09 -0.14 3.43
N HIS A 74 -7.80 1.17 3.48
CA HIS A 74 -8.81 2.22 3.30
C HIS A 74 -9.41 2.22 1.90
N ASP A 75 -8.61 2.03 0.87
CA ASP A 75 -9.03 2.04 -0.54
C ASP A 75 -10.00 0.88 -0.86
N LEU A 76 -9.79 -0.29 -0.21
CA LEU A 76 -10.63 -1.48 -0.40
C LEU A 76 -12.06 -1.28 0.07
N HIS A 77 -12.34 -0.36 1.00
CA HIS A 77 -13.69 -0.01 1.41
C HIS A 77 -14.53 0.58 0.27
N TYR A 78 -13.87 1.32 -0.63
CA TYR A 78 -14.50 1.91 -1.82
C TYR A 78 -14.49 0.98 -3.02
N LEU A 79 -13.51 0.08 -3.10
CA LEU A 79 -13.43 -0.91 -4.18
C LEU A 79 -14.58 -1.92 -4.08
N SER A 80 -14.89 -2.41 -2.87
CA SER A 80 -15.86 -3.47 -2.63
C SER A 80 -16.84 -3.08 -1.51
N PRO A 81 -18.12 -2.85 -1.82
CA PRO A 81 -19.17 -2.65 -0.80
C PRO A 81 -19.23 -3.78 0.22
N TYR A 82 -19.04 -5.03 -0.22
CA TYR A 82 -18.98 -6.20 0.65
C TYR A 82 -17.79 -6.12 1.65
N TYR A 83 -16.62 -5.65 1.20
CA TYR A 83 -15.48 -5.45 2.09
C TYR A 83 -15.82 -4.40 3.16
N HIS A 84 -16.42 -3.28 2.77
CA HIS A 84 -16.81 -2.22 3.71
C HIS A 84 -17.84 -2.71 4.73
N GLU A 85 -18.89 -3.41 4.31
CA GLU A 85 -19.94 -3.94 5.20
C GLU A 85 -19.35 -4.85 6.29
N MET A 86 -18.37 -5.66 5.94
CA MET A 86 -17.77 -6.67 6.82
C MET A 86 -16.55 -6.18 7.62
N CYS A 87 -15.97 -5.04 7.24
CA CYS A 87 -14.79 -4.46 7.88
C CYS A 87 -14.92 -2.92 7.90
N PRO A 88 -15.86 -2.37 8.72
CA PRO A 88 -16.14 -0.94 8.72
C PRO A 88 -14.93 -0.11 9.16
N CYS A 89 -14.82 1.08 8.59
CA CYS A 89 -13.79 2.08 8.88
C CYS A 89 -14.45 3.33 9.47
N ASP A 90 -13.91 3.84 10.56
CA ASP A 90 -14.41 5.04 11.26
C ASP A 90 -14.12 6.36 10.50
N ARG A 91 -13.23 6.31 9.50
CA ARG A 91 -12.86 7.45 8.64
C ARG A 91 -13.47 7.37 7.22
N TYR A 92 -14.35 6.40 6.98
CA TYR A 92 -14.98 6.20 5.67
C TYR A 92 -15.78 7.42 5.24
N ASP A 93 -15.51 7.93 4.03
CA ASP A 93 -16.22 9.06 3.42
C ASP A 93 -17.51 8.60 2.73
N GLU A 94 -18.58 8.44 3.52
CA GLU A 94 -19.90 8.06 3.00
C GLU A 94 -20.45 9.05 1.96
N LYS A 95 -20.16 10.34 2.14
CA LYS A 95 -20.66 11.41 1.27
C LYS A 95 -20.16 11.32 -0.17
N HIS A 96 -18.91 10.88 -0.36
CA HIS A 96 -18.29 10.78 -1.68
C HIS A 96 -18.06 9.32 -2.10
N SER A 97 -18.64 8.35 -1.39
CA SER A 97 -18.40 6.92 -1.60
C SER A 97 -18.70 6.44 -3.02
N ASP A 98 -19.79 6.93 -3.66
CA ASP A 98 -20.13 6.57 -5.04
C ASP A 98 -19.06 7.03 -6.04
N VAL A 99 -18.53 8.24 -5.86
CA VAL A 99 -17.47 8.77 -6.72
C VAL A 99 -16.17 8.01 -6.48
N LEU A 100 -15.82 7.76 -5.23
CA LEU A 100 -14.64 6.97 -4.86
C LEU A 100 -14.74 5.54 -5.41
N HIS A 101 -15.90 4.89 -5.29
CA HIS A 101 -16.14 3.58 -5.90
C HIS A 101 -15.84 3.59 -7.41
N LEU A 102 -16.35 4.59 -8.14
CA LEU A 102 -16.09 4.72 -9.58
C LEU A 102 -14.59 4.91 -9.87
N LEU A 103 -13.89 5.72 -9.08
CA LEU A 103 -12.45 5.96 -9.27
C LEU A 103 -11.61 4.70 -9.05
N PHE A 104 -11.93 3.91 -8.01
CA PHE A 104 -11.19 2.67 -7.70
C PHE A 104 -11.54 1.49 -8.61
N THR A 105 -12.75 1.45 -9.19
CA THR A 105 -13.19 0.34 -10.03
C THR A 105 -13.02 0.58 -11.53
N LYS A 106 -12.88 1.83 -11.97
CA LYS A 106 -12.74 2.16 -13.38
C LYS A 106 -11.34 1.87 -13.91
N GLY A 107 -11.23 0.85 -14.75
CA GLY A 107 -9.98 0.41 -15.36
C GLY A 107 -9.11 -0.42 -14.39
N ASP A 108 -8.09 -1.06 -14.93
CA ASP A 108 -7.18 -1.94 -14.19
C ASP A 108 -5.95 -1.15 -13.66
N ARG A 109 -6.19 -0.03 -12.95
CA ARG A 109 -5.12 0.87 -12.49
C ARG A 109 -4.44 0.38 -11.23
N PHE A 110 -5.20 -0.26 -10.35
CA PHE A 110 -4.77 -0.56 -8.99
C PHE A 110 -4.39 -2.03 -8.81
N ASN A 111 -3.34 -2.26 -8.05
CA ASN A 111 -2.81 -3.56 -7.71
C ASN A 111 -2.69 -3.72 -6.18
N LEU A 112 -2.50 -4.95 -5.68
CA LEU A 112 -2.15 -5.21 -4.27
C LEU A 112 -0.64 -5.27 -4.05
N ALA A 113 0.10 -5.63 -5.10
CA ALA A 113 1.54 -5.85 -5.00
C ALA A 113 2.25 -5.50 -6.30
N HIS A 114 3.51 -5.13 -6.17
CA HIS A 114 4.44 -4.93 -7.28
C HIS A 114 5.82 -5.50 -6.91
N GLU A 115 6.56 -5.99 -7.89
CA GLU A 115 7.91 -6.52 -7.69
C GLU A 115 8.91 -5.79 -8.56
N GLU A 116 10.08 -5.53 -8.00
CA GLU A 116 11.22 -4.95 -8.71
C GLU A 116 12.51 -5.63 -8.27
N THR A 117 13.51 -5.60 -9.14
CA THR A 117 14.86 -6.05 -8.81
C THR A 117 15.85 -4.91 -9.03
N ILE A 118 16.67 -4.63 -8.01
CA ILE A 118 17.76 -3.65 -8.05
C ILE A 118 19.05 -4.39 -7.68
N GLY A 119 20.02 -4.38 -8.56
CA GLY A 119 21.21 -5.23 -8.43
C GLY A 119 20.82 -6.72 -8.35
N SER A 120 21.16 -7.39 -7.26
CA SER A 120 20.78 -8.78 -6.99
C SER A 120 19.61 -8.92 -6.03
N GLN A 121 19.11 -7.82 -5.45
CA GLN A 121 18.04 -7.85 -4.45
C GLN A 121 16.67 -7.74 -5.11
N LYS A 122 15.78 -8.68 -4.80
CA LYS A 122 14.36 -8.63 -5.15
C LYS A 122 13.58 -7.89 -4.07
N TYR A 123 12.73 -6.96 -4.50
CA TYR A 123 11.83 -6.17 -3.64
C TYR A 123 10.38 -6.51 -3.94
N LEU A 124 9.60 -6.68 -2.89
CA LEU A 124 8.14 -6.79 -2.94
C LEU A 124 7.52 -5.56 -2.29
N PHE A 125 6.76 -4.80 -3.07
CA PHE A 125 6.01 -3.64 -2.62
C PHE A 125 4.57 -4.05 -2.37
N THR A 126 4.07 -3.81 -1.17
CA THR A 126 2.67 -4.03 -0.78
C THR A 126 2.27 -2.94 0.20
N HIS A 127 0.98 -2.79 0.47
CA HIS A 127 0.55 -1.79 1.44
C HIS A 127 1.08 -2.09 2.86
N ALA A 128 0.81 -3.30 3.40
CA ALA A 128 1.09 -3.62 4.80
C ALA A 128 2.08 -4.78 5.01
N GLY A 129 2.41 -5.53 3.97
CA GLY A 129 3.36 -6.64 4.04
C GLY A 129 2.73 -8.02 4.13
N VAL A 130 3.50 -9.01 3.74
CA VAL A 130 3.14 -10.43 3.80
C VAL A 130 3.85 -11.08 4.98
N ASN A 131 3.09 -11.50 6.00
CA ASN A 131 3.61 -12.28 7.11
C ASN A 131 3.35 -13.79 6.91
N GLN A 132 4.24 -14.62 7.43
CA GLN A 132 4.18 -16.07 7.27
C GLN A 132 2.92 -16.74 7.87
N PRO A 133 2.40 -16.34 9.05
CA PRO A 133 1.16 -16.92 9.58
C PRO A 133 -0.05 -16.68 8.67
N TRP A 134 -0.22 -15.49 8.12
CA TRP A 134 -1.29 -15.20 7.16
C TRP A 134 -1.12 -15.97 5.86
N LEU A 135 0.09 -16.00 5.31
CA LEU A 135 0.41 -16.76 4.09
C LEU A 135 0.11 -18.25 4.27
N LYS A 136 0.58 -18.88 5.35
CA LYS A 136 0.37 -20.31 5.64
C LYS A 136 -1.12 -20.64 5.79
N ARG A 137 -1.90 -19.77 6.45
CA ARG A 137 -3.36 -19.93 6.61
C ARG A 137 -4.10 -19.91 5.27
N ASN A 138 -3.63 -19.10 4.33
CA ASN A 138 -4.31 -18.84 3.06
C ASN A 138 -3.59 -19.43 1.83
N LEU A 139 -2.66 -20.37 1.99
CA LEU A 139 -1.87 -20.93 0.89
C LEU A 139 -2.68 -21.49 -0.28
N LYS A 140 -3.87 -22.03 -0.02
CA LYS A 140 -4.74 -22.56 -1.07
C LYS A 140 -5.28 -21.47 -1.99
N VAL A 141 -5.46 -20.26 -1.45
CA VAL A 141 -5.97 -19.08 -2.15
C VAL A 141 -4.83 -18.31 -2.80
N ILE A 142 -3.79 -18.00 -2.02
CA ILE A 142 -2.67 -17.14 -2.45
C ILE A 142 -1.68 -17.91 -3.33
N ARG A 143 -1.39 -19.18 -3.01
CA ARG A 143 -0.41 -20.07 -3.66
C ARG A 143 1.04 -19.64 -3.45
N GLN A 144 1.44 -18.43 -3.89
CA GLN A 144 2.78 -17.88 -3.73
C GLN A 144 2.72 -16.40 -3.33
N PRO A 145 3.66 -15.90 -2.50
CA PRO A 145 3.68 -14.50 -2.05
C PRO A 145 4.39 -13.58 -3.06
N ASP A 146 4.03 -13.68 -4.34
CA ASP A 146 4.52 -12.80 -5.40
C ASP A 146 3.41 -11.86 -5.90
N ALA A 147 3.79 -10.83 -6.65
CA ALA A 147 2.85 -9.82 -7.12
C ALA A 147 1.73 -10.42 -7.98
N ILE A 148 2.03 -11.43 -8.81
CA ILE A 148 1.03 -12.06 -9.69
C ILE A 148 -0.07 -12.74 -8.86
N HIS A 149 0.31 -13.53 -7.86
CA HIS A 149 -0.66 -14.27 -7.03
C HIS A 149 -1.40 -13.36 -6.06
N LEU A 150 -0.73 -12.34 -5.51
CA LEU A 150 -1.38 -11.35 -4.63
C LEU A 150 -2.40 -10.52 -5.39
N ASN A 151 -2.07 -10.01 -6.58
CA ASN A 151 -2.99 -9.20 -7.39
C ASN A 151 -4.25 -9.98 -7.81
N ARG A 152 -4.13 -11.29 -7.99
CA ARG A 152 -5.30 -12.14 -8.31
C ARG A 152 -6.35 -12.17 -7.21
N LEU A 153 -6.02 -11.85 -5.95
CA LEU A 153 -6.99 -11.80 -4.86
C LEU A 153 -8.12 -10.80 -5.10
N LEU A 154 -7.88 -9.78 -5.92
CA LEU A 154 -8.91 -8.80 -6.31
C LEU A 154 -9.97 -9.35 -7.27
N LEU A 155 -9.76 -10.52 -7.87
CA LEU A 155 -10.58 -11.03 -8.97
C LEU A 155 -11.69 -11.98 -8.53
N PHE A 156 -11.79 -12.33 -7.25
CA PHE A 156 -12.78 -13.33 -6.77
C PHE A 156 -13.07 -13.16 -5.28
N ASP A 157 -14.26 -13.57 -4.86
CA ASP A 157 -14.80 -13.33 -3.51
C ASP A 157 -13.93 -13.92 -2.39
N GLU A 158 -13.42 -15.15 -2.54
CA GLU A 158 -12.52 -15.76 -1.53
C GLU A 158 -11.21 -14.98 -1.37
N GLY A 159 -10.74 -14.33 -2.44
CA GLY A 159 -9.61 -13.41 -2.40
C GLY A 159 -9.93 -12.17 -1.56
N ILE A 160 -11.07 -11.53 -1.79
CA ILE A 160 -11.54 -10.38 -0.99
C ILE A 160 -11.70 -10.78 0.47
N GLU A 161 -12.27 -11.95 0.78
CA GLU A 161 -12.33 -12.51 2.14
C GLU A 161 -10.95 -12.63 2.79
N THR A 162 -9.97 -13.05 2.01
CA THR A 162 -8.59 -13.20 2.48
C THR A 162 -7.97 -11.83 2.81
N LEU A 163 -8.26 -10.78 2.04
CA LEU A 163 -7.81 -9.41 2.28
C LEU A 163 -8.43 -8.78 3.53
N ARG A 164 -9.65 -9.17 3.89
CA ARG A 164 -10.41 -8.68 5.03
C ARG A 164 -9.92 -9.20 6.40
N GLN A 165 -8.92 -10.05 6.44
CA GLN A 165 -8.38 -10.62 7.67
C GLN A 165 -7.55 -9.58 8.43
N VAL A 166 -8.12 -9.02 9.50
CA VAL A 166 -7.48 -8.05 10.39
C VAL A 166 -6.87 -8.78 11.58
N GLY A 167 -5.61 -8.48 11.90
CA GLY A 167 -4.88 -9.05 13.03
C GLY A 167 -5.32 -8.49 14.39
N ILE A 168 -5.05 -9.26 15.48
CA ILE A 168 -5.38 -8.86 16.85
C ILE A 168 -4.68 -7.56 17.28
N VAL A 169 -3.51 -7.25 16.73
CA VAL A 169 -2.79 -6.00 16.99
C VAL A 169 -3.62 -4.79 16.52
N ARG A 170 -4.44 -4.98 15.49
CA ARG A 170 -5.35 -3.99 14.92
C ARG A 170 -6.82 -4.24 15.31
N TRP A 171 -7.08 -4.83 16.48
CA TRP A 171 -8.42 -5.11 17.03
C TRP A 171 -9.25 -6.11 16.20
N GLY A 172 -8.62 -6.85 15.28
CA GLY A 172 -9.26 -7.90 14.51
C GLY A 172 -9.34 -9.24 15.23
N MET A 173 -9.82 -10.26 14.53
CA MET A 173 -10.05 -11.61 15.08
C MET A 173 -8.98 -12.62 14.68
N TYR A 174 -8.06 -12.26 13.78
CA TYR A 174 -7.03 -13.17 13.29
C TYR A 174 -5.73 -12.97 14.05
N LEU A 175 -4.91 -14.01 14.14
CA LEU A 175 -3.60 -13.92 14.79
C LEU A 175 -2.71 -12.83 14.14
N THR A 176 -2.79 -12.72 12.81
CA THR A 176 -2.08 -11.69 12.04
C THR A 176 -2.95 -11.19 10.91
N GLY A 177 -2.74 -9.94 10.50
CA GLY A 177 -3.42 -9.27 9.40
C GLY A 177 -2.99 -9.77 8.02
N SER A 178 -3.82 -9.44 7.03
CA SER A 178 -3.55 -9.69 5.61
C SER A 178 -2.48 -8.74 5.05
N VAL A 179 -2.17 -8.90 3.76
CA VAL A 179 -1.23 -8.04 3.03
C VAL A 179 -1.58 -6.54 3.03
N VAL A 180 -2.80 -6.18 3.42
CA VAL A 180 -3.27 -4.78 3.58
C VAL A 180 -3.57 -4.41 5.04
N TRP A 181 -3.44 -5.34 6.00
CA TRP A 181 -3.74 -5.13 7.42
C TRP A 181 -2.61 -5.56 8.37
N CYS A 182 -1.51 -6.09 7.84
CA CYS A 182 -0.39 -6.55 8.66
C CYS A 182 0.26 -5.37 9.39
N ASP A 183 0.27 -5.41 10.72
CA ASP A 183 1.00 -4.41 11.48
C ASP A 183 2.52 -4.64 11.41
N SER A 184 3.31 -3.56 11.57
CA SER A 184 4.77 -3.67 11.61
C SER A 184 5.27 -4.58 12.74
N ASP A 185 4.57 -4.64 13.87
CA ASP A 185 4.89 -5.54 14.98
C ASP A 185 4.64 -7.00 14.61
N GLU A 186 3.63 -7.28 13.78
CA GLU A 186 3.37 -8.63 13.24
C GLU A 186 4.46 -9.05 12.23
N LEU A 187 4.95 -8.11 11.40
CA LEU A 187 6.09 -8.37 10.52
C LEU A 187 7.38 -8.62 11.31
N ALA A 188 7.61 -7.87 12.37
CA ALA A 188 8.83 -7.95 13.19
C ALA A 188 9.00 -9.32 13.86
N VAL A 189 7.90 -9.99 14.21
CA VAL A 189 7.92 -11.32 14.85
C VAL A 189 7.70 -12.48 13.88
N SER A 190 7.41 -12.18 12.61
CA SER A 190 7.23 -13.18 11.56
C SER A 190 8.56 -13.63 10.98
N ASP A 191 8.66 -14.92 10.60
CA ASP A 191 9.74 -15.35 9.73
C ASP A 191 9.72 -14.52 8.44
N PRO A 192 10.88 -14.06 7.93
CA PRO A 192 10.94 -13.30 6.70
C PRO A 192 10.55 -14.15 5.48
N LEU A 193 10.09 -13.47 4.42
CA LEU A 193 9.97 -14.12 3.12
C LEU A 193 11.37 -14.44 2.58
N PRO A 194 11.60 -15.63 2.03
CA PRO A 194 12.90 -15.99 1.47
C PRO A 194 13.22 -15.13 0.24
N ASP A 195 14.46 -14.67 0.15
CA ASP A 195 15.04 -13.98 -1.02
C ASP A 195 14.32 -12.68 -1.45
N VAL A 196 13.49 -12.11 -0.57
CA VAL A 196 12.70 -10.90 -0.86
C VAL A 196 12.82 -9.91 0.28
N TYR A 197 13.11 -8.65 -0.07
CA TYR A 197 12.99 -7.51 0.84
C TYR A 197 11.63 -6.83 0.65
N GLN A 198 10.87 -6.63 1.71
CA GLN A 198 9.54 -6.03 1.63
C GLN A 198 9.58 -4.52 1.86
N ILE A 199 8.87 -3.74 1.04
CA ILE A 199 8.65 -2.30 1.21
C ILE A 199 7.18 -2.08 1.47
N VAL A 200 6.85 -1.50 2.62
CA VAL A 200 5.46 -1.36 3.10
C VAL A 200 5.19 0.03 3.69
N GLY A 201 3.91 0.38 3.82
CA GLY A 201 3.36 1.53 4.53
C GLY A 201 2.54 1.11 5.75
N HIS A 202 1.28 1.57 5.84
CA HIS A 202 0.20 1.14 6.74
C HIS A 202 0.40 1.45 8.22
N THR A 203 1.55 1.14 8.80
CA THR A 203 1.79 1.38 10.22
C THR A 203 2.43 2.74 10.42
N ARG A 204 1.59 3.73 10.79
CA ARG A 204 1.99 5.14 10.93
C ARG A 204 3.11 5.31 11.95
N GLN A 205 4.18 5.95 11.52
CA GLN A 205 5.34 6.28 12.34
C GLN A 205 5.22 7.72 12.86
N TYR A 206 4.79 7.88 14.10
CA TYR A 206 4.52 9.20 14.71
C TYR A 206 5.77 10.04 14.97
N ASP A 207 6.94 9.42 15.02
CA ASP A 207 8.23 10.12 15.17
C ASP A 207 8.80 10.62 13.83
N GLY A 208 8.10 10.36 12.72
CA GLY A 208 8.49 10.74 11.37
C GLY A 208 9.68 9.95 10.80
N LYS A 209 10.01 8.78 11.38
CA LYS A 209 11.14 7.96 10.93
C LYS A 209 10.66 6.59 10.43
N PRO A 210 11.18 6.10 9.30
CA PRO A 210 10.85 4.77 8.82
C PRO A 210 11.42 3.68 9.74
N ILE A 211 10.73 2.54 9.82
CA ILE A 211 11.33 1.32 10.37
C ILE A 211 12.11 0.65 9.25
N ILE A 212 13.41 0.43 9.45
CA ILE A 212 14.28 -0.26 8.49
C ILE A 212 14.92 -1.46 9.20
N THR A 213 14.70 -2.65 8.65
CA THR A 213 15.23 -3.92 9.17
C THR A 213 16.00 -4.66 8.06
N PRO A 214 16.65 -5.78 8.35
CA PRO A 214 17.27 -6.60 7.30
C PRO A 214 16.30 -7.22 6.29
N HIS A 215 14.97 -7.23 6.55
CA HIS A 215 13.98 -7.96 5.76
C HIS A 215 12.84 -7.11 5.22
N TYR A 216 12.60 -5.94 5.82
CA TYR A 216 11.56 -5.02 5.37
C TYR A 216 11.84 -3.57 5.80
N ALA A 217 11.20 -2.63 5.10
CA ALA A 217 11.08 -1.24 5.52
C ALA A 217 9.60 -0.85 5.59
N CYS A 218 9.17 -0.24 6.73
CA CYS A 218 7.86 0.37 6.89
C CYS A 218 8.01 1.89 6.82
N LEU A 219 7.33 2.51 5.85
CA LEU A 219 7.60 3.87 5.37
C LEU A 219 6.50 4.88 5.67
N ASP A 220 5.39 4.53 6.36
CA ASP A 220 4.32 5.50 6.66
C ASP A 220 4.76 6.53 7.70
N CYS A 221 5.57 7.48 7.25
CA CYS A 221 6.07 8.61 8.03
C CYS A 221 5.89 9.96 7.32
N SER A 222 4.92 10.06 6.40
CA SER A 222 4.56 11.27 5.65
C SER A 222 5.73 11.86 4.81
N THR A 223 6.63 11.00 4.35
CA THR A 223 7.81 11.35 3.56
C THR A 223 7.95 10.37 2.41
N ALA A 224 8.34 10.84 1.24
CA ALA A 224 8.67 10.00 0.09
C ALA A 224 10.11 9.46 0.20
N PHE A 225 10.37 8.32 -0.44
CA PHE A 225 11.69 7.67 -0.43
C PHE A 225 12.16 7.36 -1.84
N VAL A 226 13.46 7.33 -2.02
CA VAL A 226 14.11 6.82 -3.23
C VAL A 226 14.83 5.52 -2.87
N LEU A 227 14.65 4.53 -3.71
CA LEU A 227 15.36 3.26 -3.66
C LEU A 227 16.21 3.11 -4.92
N ASP A 228 17.51 2.92 -4.73
CA ASP A 228 18.50 2.70 -5.77
C ASP A 228 19.53 1.64 -5.34
N GLU A 229 20.64 1.47 -6.06
CA GLU A 229 21.71 0.50 -5.70
C GLU A 229 22.44 0.88 -4.41
N GLU A 230 22.40 2.13 -3.97
CA GLU A 230 22.97 2.57 -2.70
C GLU A 230 22.01 2.34 -1.50
N GLY A 231 20.75 1.97 -1.77
CA GLY A 231 19.73 1.64 -0.78
C GLY A 231 18.57 2.64 -0.70
N LEU A 232 17.82 2.58 0.39
CA LEU A 232 16.62 3.37 0.63
C LEU A 232 16.97 4.69 1.37
N LYS A 233 16.52 5.83 0.80
CA LYS A 233 16.81 7.17 1.33
C LYS A 233 15.54 8.04 1.27
N PRO A 234 15.28 8.92 2.27
CA PRO A 234 14.20 9.89 2.18
C PRO A 234 14.49 10.90 1.07
N VAL A 235 13.44 11.38 0.41
CA VAL A 235 13.52 12.53 -0.51
C VAL A 235 13.68 13.80 0.32
N SER A 236 14.71 14.58 0.04
CA SER A 236 15.03 15.82 0.73
C SER A 236 14.27 17.03 0.18
#